data_ce58ae97582195f03b3036fa755a7dde
#
_entry.id   ce58ae97582195f03b3036fa755a7dde
#
_cell.length_a   1.000
_cell.length_b   1.000
_cell.length_c   1.000
_cell.angle_alpha   90.00
_cell.angle_beta   90.00
_cell.angle_gamma   90.00
#
_symmetry.space_group_name_H-M   'P 1'
#
loop_
_entity.id
_entity.type
_entity.pdbx_description
1 polymer ?
#
loop_
_entity_poly.entity_id
_entity_poly.type
_entity_poly.pdbx_seq_one_letter_code
_entity_poly.pdbx_strand_id
1 'polypeptide(L)'
;VDPDSPTYSQVIHRLEMPGIGDELHHMGWNACSSCFDDGSMSRKYLLLPGVRSNNIHVVDTASDPRAPRLHKVIDGAEIKSKTNLSGPHTVHCLGSEIIISMLGDAKGEAPGGYLHLNKDFDIVGRWENSMGDIKFGYDFWYQPRHNVMVSSEWAAPNTFMPGFDLEEVGHLKYGREIHFWDFEKKVPIETMYLGEDGLLPLEVKFHHDPDSTHGFCGAALSSNVIHWWRDEAGKWQWEKIIDVANEPHPEWPIPVPGVMSAILISMDDKYLYLNNWLHGDMRQYDISDPHNPVLTGQVWMGGLLGKAPEVNGVKMAGGPQMFQLSLDGRRLYVTTSLFSTWDNQFYPEIREQGGVMVQIDCDPENGGMTLNKDFIVDFGQEPNGPSRCHEARYPGGDCTSDIWL
;
A
#
# COMPACT_ATOMS: atom_id res chain seq x y z
N VAL A 1 15.78 8.33 10.71
CA VAL A 1 16.16 8.25 9.28
C VAL A 1 17.30 9.19 8.88
N ASP A 2 17.67 10.12 9.73
CA ASP A 2 18.82 11.02 9.50
C ASP A 2 20.12 10.30 9.93
N PRO A 3 21.04 9.99 9.00
CA PRO A 3 22.27 9.24 9.30
C PRO A 3 23.25 10.00 10.21
N ASP A 4 23.14 11.32 10.27
CA ASP A 4 23.98 12.16 11.15
C ASP A 4 23.40 12.29 12.58
N SER A 5 22.20 11.76 12.80
CA SER A 5 21.54 11.80 14.10
C SER A 5 22.12 10.75 15.06
N PRO A 6 22.36 11.09 16.34
CA PRO A 6 22.75 10.10 17.36
C PRO A 6 21.66 9.07 17.64
N THR A 7 20.43 9.29 17.15
CA THR A 7 19.29 8.36 17.24
C THR A 7 18.98 7.69 15.91
N TYR A 8 19.95 7.67 14.98
CA TYR A 8 19.78 6.95 13.71
C TYR A 8 19.38 5.49 13.95
N SER A 9 18.41 4.99 13.19
CA SER A 9 17.88 3.63 13.31
C SER A 9 17.18 3.32 14.67
N GLN A 10 16.75 4.34 15.41
CA GLN A 10 16.06 4.16 16.70
C GLN A 10 14.64 4.69 16.67
N VAL A 11 13.74 4.01 17.40
CA VAL A 11 12.40 4.51 17.67
C VAL A 11 12.50 5.62 18.72
N ILE A 12 12.15 6.85 18.36
CA ILE A 12 12.28 8.03 19.22
C ILE A 12 10.99 8.39 19.95
N HIS A 13 9.84 7.90 19.48
CA HIS A 13 8.54 8.14 20.09
C HIS A 13 7.59 6.98 19.76
N ARG A 14 6.64 6.74 20.66
CA ARG A 14 5.54 5.78 20.50
C ARG A 14 4.24 6.46 20.86
N LEU A 15 3.25 6.30 20.00
CA LEU A 15 1.90 6.78 20.26
C LEU A 15 0.97 5.55 20.38
N GLU A 16 0.55 5.27 21.61
CA GLU A 16 -0.40 4.20 21.85
C GLU A 16 -1.80 4.59 21.41
N MET A 17 -2.45 3.70 20.65
CA MET A 17 -3.83 3.89 20.22
C MET A 17 -4.80 3.40 21.30
N PRO A 18 -6.00 4.02 21.41
CA PRO A 18 -6.96 3.68 22.45
C PRO A 18 -7.50 2.25 22.39
N GLY A 19 -7.53 1.67 21.19
CA GLY A 19 -8.10 0.34 20.95
C GLY A 19 -7.03 -0.74 20.87
N ILE A 20 -7.26 -1.87 21.55
CA ILE A 20 -6.43 -3.07 21.39
C ILE A 20 -6.97 -3.87 20.21
N GLY A 21 -6.08 -4.27 19.28
CA GLY A 21 -6.45 -5.10 18.13
C GLY A 21 -7.10 -4.32 16.97
N ASP A 22 -6.91 -3.00 16.92
CA ASP A 22 -7.34 -2.16 15.79
C ASP A 22 -6.70 -2.60 14.47
N GLU A 23 -5.48 -3.13 14.53
CA GLU A 23 -4.65 -3.48 13.38
C GLU A 23 -4.54 -2.32 12.39
N LEU A 24 -3.74 -1.32 12.78
CA LEU A 24 -3.41 -0.21 11.89
C LEU A 24 -2.71 -0.76 10.66
N HIS A 25 -3.18 -0.35 9.49
CA HIS A 25 -2.75 -0.95 8.23
C HIS A 25 -2.16 0.12 7.31
N HIS A 26 -2.90 0.62 6.35
CA HIS A 26 -2.44 1.74 5.54
C HIS A 26 -2.58 3.07 6.28
N MET A 27 -1.85 4.08 5.83
CA MET A 27 -1.97 5.43 6.34
C MET A 27 -1.79 6.46 5.24
N GLY A 28 -2.39 7.63 5.39
CA GLY A 28 -2.28 8.71 4.42
C GLY A 28 -2.38 10.08 5.06
N TRP A 29 -1.82 11.06 4.37
CA TRP A 29 -1.82 12.44 4.81
C TRP A 29 -3.16 13.13 4.54
N ASN A 30 -3.52 14.10 5.38
CA ASN A 30 -4.71 14.94 5.17
C ASN A 30 -4.58 15.88 3.96
N ALA A 31 -3.38 16.10 3.47
CA ALA A 31 -3.08 16.93 2.32
C ALA A 31 -1.82 16.43 1.62
N CYS A 32 -1.78 16.51 0.30
CA CYS A 32 -0.60 16.27 -0.53
C CYS A 32 0.11 17.60 -0.88
N SER A 33 1.23 17.53 -1.60
CA SER A 33 2.00 18.71 -2.01
C SER A 33 1.26 19.59 -3.03
N SER A 34 0.33 19.01 -3.78
CA SER A 34 -0.44 19.69 -4.82
C SER A 34 -1.94 19.57 -4.60
N CYS A 35 -2.44 19.93 -3.41
CA CYS A 35 -3.86 19.82 -3.06
C CYS A 35 -4.79 20.31 -4.17
N PHE A 36 -5.73 19.46 -4.55
CA PHE A 36 -6.54 19.57 -5.77
C PHE A 36 -7.32 20.89 -5.89
N ASP A 37 -8.05 21.29 -4.87
CA ASP A 37 -8.92 22.47 -4.91
C ASP A 37 -8.51 23.56 -3.92
N ASP A 38 -7.63 23.28 -2.99
CA ASP A 38 -7.21 24.21 -1.93
C ASP A 38 -5.70 24.10 -1.64
N GLY A 39 -4.90 24.81 -2.41
CA GLY A 39 -3.45 24.90 -2.23
C GLY A 39 -3.01 25.54 -0.89
N SER A 40 -3.96 26.05 -0.08
CA SER A 40 -3.67 26.53 1.27
C SER A 40 -3.66 25.41 2.33
N MET A 41 -4.14 24.23 1.99
CA MET A 41 -4.12 23.07 2.87
C MET A 41 -2.68 22.67 3.19
N SER A 42 -2.40 22.45 4.46
CA SER A 42 -1.08 22.01 4.90
C SER A 42 -1.11 20.59 5.43
N ARG A 43 -0.09 19.82 5.11
CA ARG A 43 0.15 18.47 5.62
C ARG A 43 0.46 18.54 7.12
N LYS A 44 -0.52 18.21 7.94
CA LYS A 44 -0.45 18.27 9.41
C LYS A 44 -0.87 16.98 10.08
N TYR A 45 -1.77 16.26 9.46
CA TYR A 45 -2.40 15.12 10.08
C TYR A 45 -2.16 13.87 9.25
N LEU A 46 -1.84 12.78 9.95
CA LEU A 46 -1.76 11.45 9.38
C LEU A 46 -3.00 10.66 9.82
N LEU A 47 -3.73 10.09 8.86
CA LEU A 47 -4.87 9.22 9.12
C LEU A 47 -4.40 7.77 9.10
N LEU A 48 -4.74 7.02 10.13
CA LEU A 48 -4.37 5.63 10.32
C LEU A 48 -5.65 4.77 10.45
N PRO A 49 -6.08 4.14 9.36
CA PRO A 49 -7.16 3.16 9.38
C PRO A 49 -6.83 1.94 10.22
N GLY A 50 -7.74 1.57 11.11
CA GLY A 50 -7.74 0.29 11.82
C GLY A 50 -8.64 -0.70 11.09
N VAL A 51 -8.04 -1.56 10.26
CA VAL A 51 -8.81 -2.41 9.33
C VAL A 51 -9.75 -3.38 10.03
N ARG A 52 -9.42 -3.81 11.26
CA ARG A 52 -10.27 -4.71 12.06
C ARG A 52 -11.32 -3.97 12.86
N SER A 53 -10.97 -2.87 13.50
CA SER A 53 -11.89 -2.10 14.34
C SER A 53 -12.84 -1.22 13.55
N ASN A 54 -12.47 -0.84 12.33
CA ASN A 54 -13.03 0.23 11.51
C ASN A 54 -12.82 1.64 12.07
N ASN A 55 -12.11 1.81 13.17
CA ASN A 55 -11.73 3.12 13.67
C ASN A 55 -10.69 3.75 12.74
N ILE A 56 -10.74 5.07 12.59
CA ILE A 56 -9.71 5.81 11.90
C ILE A 56 -9.11 6.80 12.89
N HIS A 57 -7.83 6.66 13.16
CA HIS A 57 -7.09 7.52 14.07
C HIS A 57 -6.46 8.66 13.29
N VAL A 58 -6.74 9.89 13.70
CA VAL A 58 -6.15 11.11 13.15
C VAL A 58 -5.06 11.58 14.08
N VAL A 59 -3.83 11.64 13.59
CA VAL A 59 -2.65 11.97 14.38
C VAL A 59 -2.08 13.31 13.94
N ASP A 60 -1.93 14.26 14.89
CA ASP A 60 -1.23 15.52 14.68
C ASP A 60 0.29 15.28 14.68
N THR A 61 0.89 15.48 13.53
CA THR A 61 2.33 15.35 13.29
C THR A 61 3.04 16.70 13.14
N ALA A 62 2.29 17.81 13.08
CA ALA A 62 2.84 19.13 12.84
C ALA A 62 3.19 19.89 14.12
N SER A 63 2.42 19.69 15.19
CA SER A 63 2.67 20.35 16.47
C SER A 63 4.01 19.97 17.08
N ASP A 64 4.37 18.69 17.00
CA ASP A 64 5.70 18.17 17.30
C ASP A 64 5.95 16.93 16.43
N PRO A 65 6.72 17.04 15.33
CA PRO A 65 6.97 15.92 14.42
C PRO A 65 7.82 14.81 15.04
N ARG A 66 8.48 15.06 16.18
CA ARG A 66 9.23 14.04 16.91
C ARG A 66 8.41 13.35 18.01
N ALA A 67 7.26 13.91 18.36
CA ALA A 67 6.32 13.36 19.35
C ALA A 67 4.87 13.61 18.91
N PRO A 68 4.42 12.96 17.82
CA PRO A 68 3.06 13.11 17.30
C PRO A 68 2.02 12.70 18.35
N ARG A 69 0.81 13.27 18.26
CA ARG A 69 -0.27 13.08 19.23
C ARG A 69 -1.57 12.70 18.57
N LEU A 70 -2.36 11.90 19.24
CA LEU A 70 -3.72 11.61 18.80
C LEU A 70 -4.55 12.91 18.82
N HIS A 71 -5.13 13.25 17.67
CA HIS A 71 -6.00 14.41 17.51
C HIS A 71 -7.48 14.04 17.58
N LYS A 72 -7.90 12.99 16.85
CA LYS A 72 -9.30 12.55 16.76
C LYS A 72 -9.36 11.05 16.51
N VAL A 73 -10.40 10.40 16.95
CA VAL A 73 -10.79 9.05 16.51
C VAL A 73 -12.13 9.16 15.82
N ILE A 74 -12.22 8.67 14.59
CA ILE A 74 -13.48 8.51 13.86
C ILE A 74 -13.97 7.10 14.21
N ASP A 75 -15.13 7.03 14.84
CA ASP A 75 -15.68 5.78 15.39
C ASP A 75 -16.16 4.86 14.26
N GLY A 76 -15.70 3.61 14.28
CA GLY A 76 -16.07 2.62 13.27
C GLY A 76 -17.54 2.23 13.26
N ALA A 77 -18.23 2.32 14.41
CA ALA A 77 -19.67 2.10 14.48
C ALA A 77 -20.44 3.26 13.84
N GLU A 78 -19.93 4.49 13.99
CA GLU A 78 -20.48 5.66 13.29
C GLU A 78 -20.31 5.54 11.78
N ILE A 79 -19.12 5.14 11.30
CA ILE A 79 -18.87 4.88 9.87
C ILE A 79 -19.88 3.86 9.35
N LYS A 80 -19.99 2.69 9.98
CA LYS A 80 -20.95 1.64 9.59
C LYS A 80 -22.39 2.13 9.53
N SER A 81 -22.81 2.87 10.54
CA SER A 81 -24.21 3.37 10.62
C SER A 81 -24.55 4.41 9.57
N LYS A 82 -23.61 5.29 9.22
CA LYS A 82 -23.82 6.38 8.26
C LYS A 82 -23.63 5.96 6.80
N THR A 83 -22.76 4.99 6.53
CA THR A 83 -22.30 4.69 5.17
C THR A 83 -22.53 3.25 4.73
N ASN A 84 -22.84 2.35 5.66
CA ASN A 84 -22.84 0.90 5.44
C ASN A 84 -21.50 0.38 4.92
N LEU A 85 -20.36 0.92 5.41
CA LEU A 85 -19.01 0.53 5.00
C LEU A 85 -18.18 0.01 6.17
N SER A 86 -17.20 -0.87 5.87
CA SER A 86 -16.24 -1.42 6.82
C SER A 86 -14.88 -1.74 6.15
N GLY A 87 -13.85 -2.02 6.96
CA GLY A 87 -12.51 -2.33 6.49
C GLY A 87 -11.84 -1.13 5.82
N PRO A 88 -11.62 -0.02 6.55
CA PRO A 88 -10.93 1.15 6.00
C PRO A 88 -9.48 0.79 5.63
N HIS A 89 -9.02 1.25 4.45
CA HIS A 89 -7.75 0.86 3.87
C HIS A 89 -6.96 2.05 3.34
N THR A 90 -6.88 2.26 2.04
CA THR A 90 -6.09 3.32 1.41
C THR A 90 -6.70 4.69 1.65
N VAL A 91 -5.86 5.67 2.00
CA VAL A 91 -6.25 7.06 2.29
C VAL A 91 -5.60 8.00 1.29
N HIS A 92 -6.41 8.80 0.59
CA HIS A 92 -5.93 9.90 -0.24
C HIS A 92 -6.65 11.21 0.11
N CYS A 93 -5.88 12.30 0.14
CA CYS A 93 -6.44 13.64 0.18
C CYS A 93 -7.05 14.02 -1.18
N LEU A 94 -8.06 14.86 -1.14
CA LEU A 94 -8.68 15.44 -2.32
C LEU A 94 -8.97 16.93 -2.03
N GLY A 95 -7.91 17.72 -2.01
CA GLY A 95 -7.99 19.12 -1.59
C GLY A 95 -8.46 19.27 -0.15
N SER A 96 -9.63 19.85 0.03
CA SER A 96 -10.27 20.02 1.35
C SER A 96 -11.01 18.77 1.84
N GLU A 97 -10.98 17.68 1.08
CA GLU A 97 -11.66 16.43 1.38
C GLU A 97 -10.68 15.28 1.48
N ILE A 98 -11.13 14.16 2.06
CA ILE A 98 -10.34 12.95 2.19
C ILE A 98 -11.21 11.77 1.75
N ILE A 99 -10.65 10.90 0.92
CA ILE A 99 -11.29 9.67 0.47
C ILE A 99 -10.53 8.49 1.05
N ILE A 100 -11.26 7.51 1.55
CA ILE A 100 -10.71 6.27 2.10
C ILE A 100 -11.41 5.08 1.46
N SER A 101 -10.65 4.18 0.84
CA SER A 101 -11.22 2.93 0.34
C SER A 101 -11.69 2.06 1.51
N MET A 102 -12.85 1.43 1.33
CA MET A 102 -13.50 0.59 2.31
C MET A 102 -13.73 -0.78 1.69
N LEU A 103 -13.17 -1.81 2.29
CA LEU A 103 -13.06 -3.13 1.67
C LEU A 103 -14.37 -3.94 1.69
N GLY A 104 -15.34 -3.53 2.51
CA GLY A 104 -16.62 -4.23 2.60
C GLY A 104 -17.76 -3.36 3.10
N ASP A 105 -18.95 -3.95 3.12
CA ASP A 105 -20.12 -3.38 3.75
C ASP A 105 -20.04 -3.47 5.29
N ALA A 106 -21.03 -2.94 6.01
CA ALA A 106 -21.06 -2.95 7.48
C ALA A 106 -21.00 -4.35 8.10
N LYS A 107 -21.26 -5.41 7.34
CA LYS A 107 -21.16 -6.81 7.78
C LYS A 107 -19.82 -7.45 7.41
N GLY A 108 -18.94 -6.75 6.70
CA GLY A 108 -17.69 -7.27 6.18
C GLY A 108 -17.85 -8.11 4.91
N GLU A 109 -18.93 -7.92 4.17
CA GLU A 109 -19.22 -8.56 2.89
C GLU A 109 -19.02 -7.59 1.72
N ALA A 110 -18.96 -8.12 0.50
CA ALA A 110 -18.98 -7.29 -0.71
C ALA A 110 -20.38 -6.69 -0.96
N PRO A 111 -20.47 -5.51 -1.60
CA PRO A 111 -19.39 -4.67 -2.06
C PRO A 111 -18.83 -3.75 -0.98
N GLY A 112 -17.60 -3.28 -1.20
CA GLY A 112 -17.03 -2.17 -0.47
C GLY A 112 -17.50 -0.80 -0.97
N GLY A 113 -16.62 0.19 -0.96
CA GLY A 113 -16.88 1.54 -1.46
C GLY A 113 -15.83 2.54 -0.99
N TYR A 114 -16.20 3.82 -0.93
CA TYR A 114 -15.29 4.89 -0.54
C TYR A 114 -15.93 5.79 0.52
N LEU A 115 -15.27 5.85 1.68
CA LEU A 115 -15.66 6.80 2.73
C LEU A 115 -15.17 8.20 2.36
N HIS A 116 -16.07 9.18 2.51
CA HIS A 116 -15.81 10.59 2.26
C HIS A 116 -15.78 11.36 3.59
N LEU A 117 -14.67 12.01 3.87
CA LEU A 117 -14.50 12.90 5.02
C LEU A 117 -14.25 14.33 4.55
N ASN A 118 -14.70 15.30 5.33
CA ASN A 118 -14.32 16.70 5.14
C ASN A 118 -12.96 17.01 5.80
N LYS A 119 -12.45 18.22 5.61
CA LYS A 119 -11.18 18.70 6.18
C LYS A 119 -11.10 18.65 7.72
N ASP A 120 -12.24 18.62 8.40
CA ASP A 120 -12.35 18.54 9.86
C ASP A 120 -12.54 17.10 10.35
N PHE A 121 -12.37 16.15 9.42
CA PHE A 121 -12.50 14.70 9.64
C PHE A 121 -13.90 14.27 10.08
N ASP A 122 -14.93 14.96 9.64
CA ASP A 122 -16.32 14.54 9.83
C ASP A 122 -16.78 13.70 8.64
N ILE A 123 -17.60 12.69 8.93
CA ILE A 123 -18.15 11.81 7.91
C ILE A 123 -19.19 12.57 7.07
N VAL A 124 -18.88 12.78 5.79
CA VAL A 124 -19.81 13.34 4.81
C VAL A 124 -20.75 12.26 4.28
N GLY A 125 -20.24 11.07 4.02
CA GLY A 125 -20.98 9.94 3.48
C GLY A 125 -20.13 9.00 2.65
N ARG A 126 -20.70 8.42 1.60
CA ARG A 126 -19.97 7.71 0.55
C ARG A 126 -19.54 8.72 -0.52
N TRP A 127 -18.34 8.51 -1.08
CA TRP A 127 -17.85 9.37 -2.17
C TRP A 127 -18.51 9.04 -3.50
N GLU A 128 -18.65 7.77 -3.80
CA GLU A 128 -19.22 7.29 -5.06
C GLU A 128 -20.75 7.45 -5.09
N ASN A 129 -21.27 7.73 -6.29
CA ASN A 129 -22.70 7.76 -6.56
C ASN A 129 -23.25 6.35 -6.88
N SER A 130 -22.42 5.46 -7.35
CA SER A 130 -22.77 4.06 -7.63
C SER A 130 -21.50 3.22 -7.71
N MET A 131 -21.54 2.00 -7.20
CA MET A 131 -20.49 0.98 -7.40
C MET A 131 -20.64 0.22 -8.73
N GLY A 132 -21.77 0.37 -9.44
CA GLY A 132 -22.04 -0.50 -10.59
C GLY A 132 -22.01 -1.98 -10.20
N ASP A 133 -21.27 -2.79 -10.96
CA ASP A 133 -21.10 -4.24 -10.72
C ASP A 133 -19.81 -4.58 -9.94
N ILE A 134 -19.07 -3.57 -9.46
CA ILE A 134 -17.82 -3.76 -8.70
C ILE A 134 -18.11 -4.47 -7.38
N LYS A 135 -17.37 -5.54 -7.11
CA LYS A 135 -17.58 -6.38 -5.92
C LYS A 135 -16.60 -6.07 -4.81
N PHE A 136 -15.33 -5.93 -5.15
CA PHE A 136 -14.27 -5.78 -4.17
C PHE A 136 -13.60 -4.41 -4.31
N GLY A 137 -12.88 -4.00 -3.29
CA GLY A 137 -12.05 -2.80 -3.31
C GLY A 137 -10.70 -3.11 -2.68
N TYR A 138 -9.73 -2.26 -2.95
CA TYR A 138 -8.43 -2.24 -2.28
C TYR A 138 -7.79 -0.87 -2.36
N ASP A 139 -7.01 -0.59 -3.39
CA ASP A 139 -6.33 0.68 -3.62
C ASP A 139 -7.08 1.52 -4.67
N PHE A 140 -6.77 2.79 -4.73
CA PHE A 140 -7.26 3.68 -5.78
C PHE A 140 -6.27 4.82 -5.98
N TRP A 141 -6.24 5.34 -7.21
CA TRP A 141 -5.48 6.52 -7.59
C TRP A 141 -6.27 7.36 -8.57
N TYR A 142 -6.04 8.66 -8.62
CA TYR A 142 -6.83 9.53 -9.49
C TYR A 142 -5.95 10.53 -10.23
N GLN A 143 -6.42 10.91 -11.44
CA GLN A 143 -5.86 11.98 -12.26
C GLN A 143 -6.98 12.93 -12.67
N PRO A 144 -7.19 14.06 -11.96
CA PRO A 144 -8.28 14.98 -12.25
C PRO A 144 -8.22 15.63 -13.63
N ARG A 145 -7.02 15.87 -14.16
CA ARG A 145 -6.83 16.42 -15.53
C ARG A 145 -7.46 15.55 -16.60
N HIS A 146 -7.48 14.25 -16.38
CA HIS A 146 -8.10 13.27 -17.29
C HIS A 146 -9.50 12.86 -16.85
N ASN A 147 -10.04 13.45 -15.80
CA ASN A 147 -11.32 13.09 -15.19
C ASN A 147 -11.41 11.59 -14.90
N VAL A 148 -10.36 10.99 -14.33
CA VAL A 148 -10.29 9.57 -14.10
C VAL A 148 -9.81 9.23 -12.69
N MET A 149 -10.40 8.20 -12.11
CA MET A 149 -9.88 7.43 -10.99
C MET A 149 -9.72 5.98 -11.45
N VAL A 150 -8.70 5.30 -10.98
CA VAL A 150 -8.52 3.85 -11.12
C VAL A 150 -8.64 3.21 -9.75
N SER A 151 -9.23 2.02 -9.68
CA SER A 151 -9.28 1.22 -8.45
C SER A 151 -9.04 -0.25 -8.73
N SER A 152 -8.62 -0.96 -7.68
CA SER A 152 -8.27 -2.37 -7.70
C SER A 152 -9.11 -3.19 -6.72
N GLU A 153 -8.88 -4.49 -6.70
CA GLU A 153 -9.67 -5.44 -5.93
C GLU A 153 -8.80 -6.35 -5.05
N TRP A 154 -9.17 -6.50 -3.81
CA TRP A 154 -8.68 -7.60 -2.97
C TRP A 154 -9.77 -8.66 -2.78
N ALA A 155 -10.47 -8.59 -1.66
CA ALA A 155 -11.54 -9.48 -1.24
C ALA A 155 -12.40 -8.79 -0.19
N ALA A 156 -13.56 -9.36 0.12
CA ALA A 156 -14.35 -8.89 1.26
C ALA A 156 -13.63 -9.18 2.60
N PRO A 157 -13.80 -8.32 3.62
CA PRO A 157 -13.20 -8.53 4.95
C PRO A 157 -13.43 -9.93 5.55
N ASN A 158 -14.62 -10.47 5.40
CA ASN A 158 -14.93 -11.82 5.90
C ASN A 158 -14.14 -12.93 5.20
N THR A 159 -13.58 -12.69 4.02
CA THR A 159 -12.73 -13.62 3.28
C THR A 159 -11.28 -13.55 3.78
N PHE A 160 -10.66 -12.37 3.81
CA PHE A 160 -9.22 -12.28 4.07
C PHE A 160 -8.87 -12.15 5.57
N MET A 161 -9.74 -11.60 6.41
CA MET A 161 -9.42 -11.37 7.84
C MET A 161 -9.16 -12.64 8.65
N PRO A 162 -9.83 -13.77 8.39
CA PRO A 162 -9.51 -15.02 9.09
C PRO A 162 -8.13 -15.59 8.75
N GLY A 163 -7.62 -15.29 7.57
CA GLY A 163 -6.38 -15.79 6.98
C GLY A 163 -6.57 -16.10 5.51
N PHE A 164 -5.52 -16.61 4.87
CA PHE A 164 -5.56 -17.02 3.46
C PHE A 164 -6.07 -18.47 3.32
N ASP A 165 -7.03 -18.66 2.43
CA ASP A 165 -7.54 -19.97 2.05
C ASP A 165 -7.49 -20.11 0.51
N LEU A 166 -6.73 -21.10 0.03
CA LEU A 166 -6.57 -21.35 -1.40
C LEU A 166 -7.87 -21.77 -2.08
N GLU A 167 -8.78 -22.46 -1.37
CA GLU A 167 -10.07 -22.86 -1.93
C GLU A 167 -10.94 -21.65 -2.27
N GLU A 168 -10.86 -20.58 -1.50
CA GLU A 168 -11.61 -19.34 -1.75
C GLU A 168 -11.14 -18.61 -3.02
N VAL A 169 -9.89 -18.83 -3.45
CA VAL A 169 -9.40 -18.35 -4.76
C VAL A 169 -10.15 -19.04 -5.88
N GLY A 170 -10.33 -20.36 -5.79
CA GLY A 170 -11.11 -21.16 -6.73
C GLY A 170 -12.60 -20.79 -6.73
N HIS A 171 -13.13 -20.32 -5.62
CA HIS A 171 -14.51 -19.86 -5.47
C HIS A 171 -14.71 -18.38 -5.89
N LEU A 172 -13.73 -17.75 -6.54
CA LEU A 172 -13.77 -16.37 -7.03
C LEU A 172 -14.06 -15.34 -5.91
N LYS A 173 -13.56 -15.59 -4.69
CA LYS A 173 -13.68 -14.69 -3.55
C LYS A 173 -12.58 -13.62 -3.51
N TYR A 174 -11.63 -13.70 -4.43
CA TYR A 174 -10.55 -12.74 -4.62
C TYR A 174 -10.66 -12.07 -5.99
N GLY A 175 -10.33 -10.77 -6.04
CA GLY A 175 -10.49 -9.93 -7.21
C GLY A 175 -9.57 -10.31 -8.38
N ARG A 176 -9.98 -9.89 -9.59
CA ARG A 176 -9.26 -10.09 -10.86
C ARG A 176 -9.46 -8.92 -11.81
N GLU A 177 -9.92 -7.79 -11.30
CA GLU A 177 -10.36 -6.65 -12.10
C GLU A 177 -9.72 -5.35 -11.61
N ILE A 178 -9.51 -4.43 -12.52
CA ILE A 178 -9.28 -3.02 -12.22
C ILE A 178 -10.38 -2.20 -12.87
N HIS A 179 -10.74 -1.07 -12.24
CA HIS A 179 -11.90 -0.29 -12.62
C HIS A 179 -11.51 1.15 -12.87
N PHE A 180 -11.97 1.70 -13.99
CA PHE A 180 -11.84 3.12 -14.30
C PHE A 180 -13.15 3.82 -14.03
N TRP A 181 -13.06 4.99 -13.42
CA TRP A 181 -14.19 5.79 -12.96
C TRP A 181 -14.19 7.15 -13.63
N ASP A 182 -15.36 7.64 -13.98
CA ASP A 182 -15.56 9.06 -14.21
C ASP A 182 -15.46 9.79 -12.86
N PHE A 183 -14.37 10.52 -12.67
CA PHE A 183 -14.03 11.11 -11.38
C PHE A 183 -15.02 12.19 -10.94
N GLU A 184 -15.51 13.01 -11.88
CA GLU A 184 -16.51 14.05 -11.59
C GLU A 184 -17.90 13.46 -11.32
N LYS A 185 -18.31 12.46 -12.12
CA LYS A 185 -19.62 11.80 -11.92
C LYS A 185 -19.61 10.78 -10.80
N LYS A 186 -18.42 10.35 -10.34
CA LYS A 186 -18.23 9.38 -9.26
C LYS A 186 -18.93 8.04 -9.54
N VAL A 187 -18.80 7.56 -10.75
CA VAL A 187 -19.34 6.27 -11.21
C VAL A 187 -18.32 5.51 -12.04
N PRO A 188 -18.31 4.16 -12.00
CA PRO A 188 -17.44 3.37 -12.86
C PRO A 188 -17.87 3.51 -14.33
N ILE A 189 -16.88 3.57 -15.23
CA ILE A 189 -17.09 3.71 -16.68
C ILE A 189 -16.54 2.54 -17.47
N GLU A 190 -15.50 1.86 -16.94
CA GLU A 190 -14.89 0.71 -17.59
C GLU A 190 -14.31 -0.23 -16.55
N THR A 191 -14.41 -1.54 -16.79
CA THR A 191 -13.79 -2.59 -16.01
C THR A 191 -12.91 -3.43 -16.90
N MET A 192 -11.65 -3.60 -16.50
CA MET A 192 -10.71 -4.50 -17.15
C MET A 192 -10.62 -5.81 -16.39
N TYR A 193 -11.06 -6.90 -17.00
CA TYR A 193 -10.85 -8.23 -16.47
C TYR A 193 -9.47 -8.74 -16.85
N LEU A 194 -8.62 -8.95 -15.84
CA LEU A 194 -7.21 -9.33 -16.00
C LEU A 194 -6.99 -10.86 -16.01
N GLY A 195 -8.02 -11.64 -15.68
CA GLY A 195 -7.99 -13.10 -15.69
C GLY A 195 -6.96 -13.68 -14.72
N GLU A 196 -6.26 -14.72 -15.17
CA GLU A 196 -5.22 -15.39 -14.38
C GLU A 196 -3.93 -14.56 -14.24
N ASP A 197 -3.69 -13.63 -15.14
CA ASP A 197 -2.53 -12.72 -15.07
C ASP A 197 -2.71 -11.62 -14.03
N GLY A 198 -3.95 -11.31 -13.65
CA GLY A 198 -4.27 -10.27 -12.67
C GLY A 198 -4.94 -10.79 -11.40
N LEU A 199 -4.56 -11.97 -10.92
CA LEU A 199 -5.14 -12.50 -9.70
C LEU A 199 -4.69 -11.72 -8.47
N LEU A 200 -5.65 -11.13 -7.77
CA LEU A 200 -5.47 -10.26 -6.63
C LEU A 200 -4.70 -8.97 -7.02
N PRO A 201 -5.29 -8.11 -7.89
CA PRO A 201 -4.70 -6.83 -8.24
C PRO A 201 -4.78 -5.90 -7.03
N LEU A 202 -3.65 -5.54 -6.45
CA LEU A 202 -3.58 -4.75 -5.22
C LEU A 202 -3.28 -3.28 -5.53
N GLU A 203 -2.04 -2.88 -5.38
CA GLU A 203 -1.63 -1.48 -5.54
C GLU A 203 -1.78 -1.00 -6.99
N VAL A 204 -2.40 0.15 -7.17
CA VAL A 204 -2.54 0.85 -8.46
C VAL A 204 -1.89 2.21 -8.41
N LYS A 205 -1.09 2.56 -9.42
CA LYS A 205 -0.40 3.85 -9.50
C LYS A 205 -0.45 4.35 -10.94
N PHE A 206 -0.85 5.60 -11.15
CA PHE A 206 -0.54 6.33 -12.39
C PHE A 206 0.90 6.83 -12.34
N HIS A 207 1.47 7.18 -13.50
CA HIS A 207 2.64 8.04 -13.54
C HIS A 207 2.41 9.32 -12.72
N HIS A 208 3.48 9.86 -12.17
CA HIS A 208 3.44 11.16 -11.49
C HIS A 208 3.29 12.31 -12.48
N ASP A 209 3.72 12.14 -13.75
CA ASP A 209 3.42 13.09 -14.81
C ASP A 209 1.90 13.20 -14.99
N PRO A 210 1.29 14.35 -14.66
CA PRO A 210 -0.17 14.52 -14.71
C PRO A 210 -0.75 14.52 -16.12
N ASP A 211 0.08 14.61 -17.15
CA ASP A 211 -0.34 14.53 -18.55
C ASP A 211 -0.23 13.10 -19.11
N SER A 212 0.44 12.19 -18.39
CA SER A 212 0.55 10.77 -18.75
C SER A 212 -0.73 10.00 -18.40
N THR A 213 -1.15 9.10 -19.28
CA THR A 213 -2.25 8.15 -18.99
C THR A 213 -1.76 6.75 -18.63
N HIS A 214 -0.45 6.56 -18.55
CA HIS A 214 0.14 5.29 -18.14
C HIS A 214 -0.01 5.05 -16.65
N GLY A 215 -0.19 3.78 -16.28
CA GLY A 215 -0.20 3.37 -14.88
C GLY A 215 0.04 1.88 -14.73
N PHE A 216 0.20 1.44 -13.50
CA PHE A 216 0.65 0.10 -13.16
C PHE A 216 -0.14 -0.49 -12.00
N CYS A 217 -0.32 -1.81 -12.04
CA CYS A 217 -0.93 -2.60 -10.97
C CYS A 217 -0.08 -3.81 -10.64
N GLY A 218 0.18 -4.03 -9.35
CA GLY A 218 0.77 -5.26 -8.85
C GLY A 218 -0.31 -6.31 -8.61
N ALA A 219 -0.25 -7.46 -9.29
CA ALA A 219 -1.16 -8.58 -9.10
C ALA A 219 -0.50 -9.62 -8.18
N ALA A 220 -0.95 -9.68 -6.92
CA ALA A 220 -0.22 -10.36 -5.86
C ALA A 220 -0.09 -11.88 -6.06
N LEU A 221 -1.19 -12.59 -6.25
CA LEU A 221 -1.15 -14.05 -6.34
C LEU A 221 -0.62 -14.57 -7.67
N SER A 222 -0.76 -13.81 -8.75
CA SER A 222 -0.11 -14.13 -10.03
C SER A 222 1.32 -13.63 -10.12
N SER A 223 1.77 -12.79 -9.16
CA SER A 223 3.13 -12.22 -9.10
C SER A 223 3.54 -11.46 -10.35
N ASN A 224 2.60 -10.70 -10.91
CA ASN A 224 2.75 -9.96 -12.16
C ASN A 224 2.62 -8.46 -11.94
N VAL A 225 3.18 -7.66 -12.87
CA VAL A 225 2.82 -6.25 -13.03
C VAL A 225 2.05 -6.08 -14.31
N ILE A 226 0.89 -5.47 -14.19
CA ILE A 226 0.03 -5.06 -15.27
C ILE A 226 0.29 -3.58 -15.53
N HIS A 227 0.52 -3.22 -16.78
CA HIS A 227 0.61 -1.86 -17.27
C HIS A 227 -0.65 -1.51 -18.04
N TRP A 228 -1.22 -0.34 -17.82
CA TRP A 228 -2.34 0.19 -18.60
C TRP A 228 -2.01 1.57 -19.15
N TRP A 229 -2.69 1.92 -20.25
CA TRP A 229 -2.60 3.24 -20.87
C TRP A 229 -3.86 3.55 -21.68
N ARG A 230 -4.04 4.79 -22.06
CA ARG A 230 -5.04 5.19 -23.05
C ARG A 230 -4.43 5.25 -24.43
N ASP A 231 -5.01 4.56 -25.41
CA ASP A 231 -4.58 4.62 -26.80
C ASP A 231 -5.04 5.92 -27.50
N GLU A 232 -4.61 6.11 -28.76
CA GLU A 232 -4.98 7.29 -29.57
C GLU A 232 -6.49 7.42 -29.82
N ALA A 233 -7.25 6.33 -29.71
CA ALA A 233 -8.71 6.31 -29.81
C ALA A 233 -9.41 6.64 -28.47
N GLY A 234 -8.63 6.85 -27.40
CA GLY A 234 -9.11 7.15 -26.07
C GLY A 234 -9.60 5.93 -25.27
N LYS A 235 -9.30 4.70 -25.76
CA LYS A 235 -9.65 3.46 -25.05
C LYS A 235 -8.54 3.04 -24.11
N TRP A 236 -8.91 2.50 -22.97
CA TRP A 236 -7.97 1.87 -22.07
C TRP A 236 -7.48 0.53 -22.64
N GLN A 237 -6.18 0.34 -22.61
CA GLN A 237 -5.46 -0.88 -23.00
C GLN A 237 -4.68 -1.37 -21.79
N TRP A 238 -4.34 -2.66 -21.77
CA TRP A 238 -3.46 -3.22 -20.77
C TRP A 238 -2.61 -4.37 -21.31
N GLU A 239 -1.50 -4.61 -20.65
CA GLU A 239 -0.62 -5.74 -20.90
C GLU A 239 0.11 -6.16 -19.62
N LYS A 240 0.57 -7.41 -19.57
CA LYS A 240 1.47 -7.90 -18.53
C LYS A 240 2.91 -7.58 -18.94
N ILE A 241 3.62 -6.82 -18.12
CA ILE A 241 4.99 -6.36 -18.43
C ILE A 241 6.07 -7.01 -17.57
N ILE A 242 5.73 -7.47 -16.38
CA ILE A 242 6.63 -8.19 -15.49
C ILE A 242 5.95 -9.46 -15.03
N ASP A 243 6.70 -10.58 -15.05
CA ASP A 243 6.26 -11.88 -14.60
C ASP A 243 7.35 -12.46 -13.68
N VAL A 244 7.03 -12.60 -12.39
CA VAL A 244 7.96 -13.13 -11.40
C VAL A 244 7.72 -14.64 -11.28
N ALA A 245 8.69 -15.42 -11.76
CA ALA A 245 8.59 -16.87 -11.74
C ALA A 245 8.49 -17.42 -10.31
N ASN A 246 7.64 -18.43 -10.13
CA ASN A 246 7.56 -19.16 -8.87
C ASN A 246 8.86 -19.92 -8.59
N GLU A 247 9.27 -19.95 -7.33
CA GLU A 247 10.54 -20.57 -6.89
C GLU A 247 10.28 -21.89 -6.16
N PRO A 248 11.03 -22.96 -6.46
CA PRO A 248 10.90 -24.22 -5.73
C PRO A 248 11.31 -24.06 -4.27
N HIS A 249 10.57 -24.70 -3.35
CA HIS A 249 10.89 -24.72 -1.94
C HIS A 249 10.69 -26.14 -1.35
N PRO A 250 11.64 -26.69 -0.58
CA PRO A 250 11.60 -28.10 -0.16
C PRO A 250 10.41 -28.44 0.78
N GLU A 251 9.91 -27.47 1.52
CA GLU A 251 8.81 -27.66 2.46
C GLU A 251 7.42 -27.31 1.88
N TRP A 252 7.38 -26.84 0.64
CA TRP A 252 6.13 -26.47 -0.02
C TRP A 252 5.76 -27.49 -1.11
N PRO A 253 4.49 -27.90 -1.19
CA PRO A 253 4.02 -28.89 -2.17
C PRO A 253 4.00 -28.36 -3.61
N ILE A 254 4.01 -27.04 -3.79
CA ILE A 254 4.05 -26.34 -5.08
C ILE A 254 5.15 -25.27 -5.03
N PRO A 255 5.67 -24.80 -6.17
CA PRO A 255 6.58 -23.68 -6.19
C PRO A 255 5.96 -22.43 -5.54
N VAL A 256 6.74 -21.74 -4.72
CA VAL A 256 6.32 -20.56 -3.96
C VAL A 256 6.14 -19.38 -4.91
N PRO A 257 4.98 -18.73 -4.97
CA PRO A 257 4.78 -17.50 -5.73
C PRO A 257 5.48 -16.32 -5.03
N GLY A 258 5.78 -15.27 -5.77
CA GLY A 258 6.35 -14.04 -5.20
C GLY A 258 5.42 -13.40 -4.18
N VAL A 259 4.15 -13.34 -4.49
CA VAL A 259 3.11 -12.57 -3.80
C VAL A 259 3.52 -11.09 -3.73
N MET A 260 3.38 -10.43 -4.87
CA MET A 260 3.67 -9.01 -5.04
C MET A 260 2.57 -8.18 -4.38
N SER A 261 2.81 -7.71 -3.16
CA SER A 261 1.78 -7.04 -2.37
C SER A 261 1.79 -5.52 -2.53
N ALA A 262 2.88 -4.93 -3.00
CA ALA A 262 2.97 -3.50 -3.21
C ALA A 262 3.85 -3.13 -4.42
N ILE A 263 3.55 -2.00 -5.04
CA ILE A 263 4.36 -1.32 -6.05
C ILE A 263 4.49 0.16 -5.74
N LEU A 264 5.56 0.78 -6.22
CA LEU A 264 5.80 2.22 -6.08
C LEU A 264 6.57 2.72 -7.29
N ILE A 265 6.27 3.96 -7.72
CA ILE A 265 6.96 4.61 -8.83
C ILE A 265 7.77 5.80 -8.28
N SER A 266 8.98 6.01 -8.78
CA SER A 266 9.78 7.20 -8.46
C SER A 266 9.11 8.47 -8.99
N MET A 267 9.39 9.63 -8.36
CA MET A 267 8.76 10.90 -8.72
C MET A 267 9.02 11.38 -10.15
N ASP A 268 10.08 10.86 -10.77
CA ASP A 268 10.45 11.15 -12.16
C ASP A 268 9.91 10.11 -13.16
N ASP A 269 9.05 9.18 -12.70
CA ASP A 269 8.46 8.09 -13.47
C ASP A 269 9.47 7.13 -14.12
N LYS A 270 10.73 7.16 -13.67
CA LYS A 270 11.81 6.36 -14.26
C LYS A 270 11.89 4.95 -13.70
N TYR A 271 11.62 4.78 -12.42
CA TYR A 271 11.77 3.49 -11.75
C TYR A 271 10.47 3.02 -11.11
N LEU A 272 10.17 1.74 -11.32
CA LEU A 272 9.16 0.99 -10.57
C LEU A 272 9.85 0.07 -9.58
N TYR A 273 9.40 0.12 -8.34
CA TYR A 273 9.80 -0.76 -7.25
C TYR A 273 8.68 -1.73 -6.93
N LEU A 274 9.00 -2.97 -6.66
CA LEU A 274 8.07 -3.99 -6.22
C LEU A 274 8.67 -4.89 -5.16
N ASN A 275 7.81 -5.49 -4.36
CA ASN A 275 8.18 -6.52 -3.41
C ASN A 275 7.64 -7.89 -3.85
N ASN A 276 8.33 -8.94 -3.42
CA ASN A 276 7.85 -10.31 -3.46
C ASN A 276 7.82 -10.85 -2.03
N TRP A 277 6.66 -10.74 -1.38
CA TRP A 277 6.50 -10.99 0.05
C TRP A 277 6.92 -12.40 0.47
N LEU A 278 6.52 -13.44 -0.27
CA LEU A 278 6.91 -14.82 0.07
C LEU A 278 8.34 -15.16 -0.35
N HIS A 279 8.84 -14.62 -1.47
CA HIS A 279 10.23 -14.84 -1.86
C HIS A 279 11.21 -14.15 -0.91
N GLY A 280 10.90 -12.94 -0.46
CA GLY A 280 11.76 -12.13 0.40
C GLY A 280 12.66 -11.19 -0.38
N ASP A 281 12.27 -10.72 -1.56
CA ASP A 281 13.07 -9.78 -2.33
C ASP A 281 12.32 -8.52 -2.74
N MET A 282 13.07 -7.44 -2.85
CA MET A 282 12.69 -6.18 -3.47
C MET A 282 13.34 -6.07 -4.83
N ARG A 283 12.64 -5.56 -5.81
CA ARG A 283 13.16 -5.32 -7.16
C ARG A 283 12.91 -3.88 -7.61
N GLN A 284 13.86 -3.38 -8.41
CA GLN A 284 13.77 -2.10 -9.11
C GLN A 284 13.82 -2.36 -10.61
N TYR A 285 12.90 -1.78 -11.34
CA TYR A 285 12.86 -1.83 -12.80
C TYR A 285 12.94 -0.42 -13.37
N ASP A 286 13.77 -0.20 -14.38
CA ASP A 286 13.69 0.99 -15.23
C ASP A 286 12.45 0.86 -16.12
N ILE A 287 11.53 1.81 -16.02
CA ILE A 287 10.29 1.91 -16.77
C ILE A 287 10.25 3.15 -17.67
N SER A 288 11.41 3.69 -18.04
CA SER A 288 11.50 4.80 -19.02
C SER A 288 10.83 4.43 -20.34
N ASP A 289 10.81 3.15 -20.70
CA ASP A 289 9.87 2.56 -21.65
C ASP A 289 8.89 1.69 -20.87
N PRO A 290 7.65 2.15 -20.63
CA PRO A 290 6.69 1.43 -19.77
C PRO A 290 6.25 0.09 -20.37
N HIS A 291 6.45 -0.14 -21.67
CA HIS A 291 6.15 -1.40 -22.34
C HIS A 291 7.27 -2.45 -22.19
N ASN A 292 8.51 -2.03 -21.89
CA ASN A 292 9.69 -2.89 -21.85
C ASN A 292 10.52 -2.63 -20.58
N PRO A 293 10.01 -2.93 -19.38
CA PRO A 293 10.73 -2.70 -18.12
C PRO A 293 12.03 -3.51 -18.04
N VAL A 294 13.08 -2.89 -17.54
CA VAL A 294 14.41 -3.51 -17.37
C VAL A 294 14.75 -3.64 -15.90
N LEU A 295 15.02 -4.85 -15.41
CA LEU A 295 15.47 -5.08 -14.03
C LEU A 295 16.84 -4.42 -13.80
N THR A 296 16.91 -3.47 -12.88
CA THR A 296 18.13 -2.72 -12.55
C THR A 296 18.68 -3.04 -11.15
N GLY A 297 17.85 -3.58 -10.26
CA GLY A 297 18.30 -3.92 -8.91
C GLY A 297 17.42 -4.97 -8.23
N GLN A 298 18.05 -5.76 -7.35
CA GLN A 298 17.39 -6.74 -6.51
C GLN A 298 18.09 -6.84 -5.16
N VAL A 299 17.31 -6.87 -4.08
CA VAL A 299 17.79 -6.99 -2.70
C VAL A 299 16.93 -8.01 -1.94
N TRP A 300 17.56 -8.87 -1.16
CA TRP A 300 16.90 -9.89 -0.34
C TRP A 300 16.73 -9.40 1.10
N MET A 301 15.51 -9.59 1.67
CA MET A 301 15.20 -9.28 3.05
C MET A 301 14.05 -10.15 3.57
N GLY A 302 14.29 -10.97 4.59
CA GLY A 302 13.28 -11.93 5.07
C GLY A 302 12.89 -12.98 4.03
N GLY A 303 11.61 -13.36 4.02
CA GLY A 303 11.03 -14.28 3.06
C GLY A 303 11.28 -15.76 3.34
N LEU A 304 10.53 -16.61 2.64
CA LEU A 304 10.59 -18.07 2.80
C LEU A 304 11.83 -18.70 2.16
N LEU A 305 12.40 -18.05 1.14
CA LEU A 305 13.52 -18.63 0.39
C LEU A 305 14.86 -18.60 1.15
N GLY A 306 14.92 -17.95 2.32
CA GLY A 306 16.10 -17.95 3.19
C GLY A 306 17.35 -17.29 2.57
N LYS A 307 17.17 -16.38 1.60
CA LYS A 307 18.26 -15.70 0.90
C LYS A 307 18.69 -14.38 1.55
N ALA A 308 17.93 -13.89 2.54
CA ALA A 308 18.18 -12.62 3.19
C ALA A 308 19.43 -12.69 4.10
N PRO A 309 20.31 -11.67 4.08
CA PRO A 309 21.38 -11.54 5.06
C PRO A 309 20.83 -11.06 6.40
N GLU A 310 21.58 -11.25 7.47
CA GLU A 310 21.35 -10.53 8.73
C GLU A 310 21.85 -9.08 8.63
N VAL A 311 21.15 -8.17 9.28
CA VAL A 311 21.56 -6.77 9.42
C VAL A 311 21.81 -6.49 10.90
N ASN A 312 23.02 -6.06 11.26
CA ASN A 312 23.46 -5.84 12.65
C ASN A 312 23.16 -7.04 13.58
N GLY A 313 23.27 -8.27 13.08
CA GLY A 313 22.99 -9.50 13.84
C GLY A 313 21.48 -9.79 14.02
N VAL A 314 20.60 -9.02 13.40
CA VAL A 314 19.16 -9.27 13.40
C VAL A 314 18.77 -10.06 12.17
N LYS A 315 18.18 -11.23 12.40
CA LYS A 315 17.51 -12.02 11.36
C LYS A 315 16.12 -11.43 11.14
N MET A 316 15.80 -11.09 9.91
CA MET A 316 14.51 -10.47 9.55
C MET A 316 13.41 -11.55 9.49
N ALA A 317 12.41 -11.43 10.36
CA ALA A 317 11.18 -12.22 10.30
C ALA A 317 10.17 -11.55 9.36
N GLY A 318 9.34 -12.35 8.70
CA GLY A 318 8.39 -11.87 7.68
C GLY A 318 9.05 -11.67 6.31
N GLY A 319 8.30 -11.15 5.36
CA GLY A 319 8.76 -10.77 4.02
C GLY A 319 8.58 -9.28 3.76
N PRO A 320 9.27 -8.71 2.76
CA PRO A 320 9.10 -7.29 2.40
C PRO A 320 7.64 -6.99 2.09
N GLN A 321 7.09 -5.98 2.74
CA GLN A 321 5.65 -5.68 2.59
C GLN A 321 5.43 -4.28 2.05
N MET A 322 5.28 -3.28 2.91
CA MET A 322 5.14 -1.92 2.45
C MET A 322 6.49 -1.22 2.41
N PHE A 323 6.61 -0.29 1.51
CA PHE A 323 7.85 0.44 1.36
C PHE A 323 7.59 1.88 0.92
N GLN A 324 8.53 2.75 1.26
CA GLN A 324 8.42 4.16 1.00
C GLN A 324 9.73 4.72 0.48
N LEU A 325 9.68 5.31 -0.69
CA LEU A 325 10.83 5.96 -1.34
C LEU A 325 10.88 7.43 -0.95
N SER A 326 12.06 7.92 -0.58
CA SER A 326 12.31 9.34 -0.40
C SER A 326 12.13 10.10 -1.72
N LEU A 327 11.69 11.37 -1.65
CA LEU A 327 11.45 12.21 -2.83
C LEU A 327 12.68 12.38 -3.74
N ASP A 328 13.89 12.24 -3.19
CA ASP A 328 15.15 12.26 -3.95
C ASP A 328 15.50 10.91 -4.60
N GLY A 329 14.66 9.89 -4.42
CA GLY A 329 14.83 8.56 -5.01
C GLY A 329 15.98 7.73 -4.43
N ARG A 330 16.64 8.16 -3.34
CA ARG A 330 17.89 7.57 -2.86
C ARG A 330 17.72 6.56 -1.72
N ARG A 331 16.60 6.59 -1.00
CA ARG A 331 16.38 5.75 0.20
C ARG A 331 14.99 5.13 0.17
N LEU A 332 14.96 3.82 0.16
CA LEU A 332 13.74 3.03 0.22
C LEU A 332 13.66 2.38 1.62
N TYR A 333 12.65 2.73 2.40
CA TYR A 333 12.37 2.09 3.69
C TYR A 333 11.34 1.00 3.49
N VAL A 334 11.65 -0.20 3.97
CA VAL A 334 10.82 -1.39 3.76
C VAL A 334 10.49 -2.05 5.09
N THR A 335 9.22 -2.39 5.28
CA THR A 335 8.69 -3.08 6.47
C THR A 335 8.43 -4.56 6.17
N THR A 336 8.19 -5.40 7.20
CA THR A 336 8.08 -6.85 7.00
C THR A 336 6.76 -7.48 7.47
N SER A 337 5.71 -6.71 7.74
CA SER A 337 4.42 -7.27 8.17
C SER A 337 3.32 -6.94 7.17
N LEU A 338 2.61 -7.96 6.68
CA LEU A 338 1.49 -7.81 5.78
C LEU A 338 0.18 -7.60 6.56
N PHE A 339 -0.31 -8.64 7.21
CA PHE A 339 -1.55 -8.66 7.96
C PHE A 339 -1.48 -9.78 8.98
N SER A 340 -1.90 -9.54 10.21
CA SER A 340 -1.57 -10.42 11.34
C SER A 340 -1.94 -11.89 11.14
N THR A 341 -3.08 -12.19 10.54
CA THR A 341 -3.50 -13.59 10.29
C THR A 341 -2.70 -14.24 9.18
N TRP A 342 -2.38 -13.50 8.12
CA TRP A 342 -1.54 -13.98 7.02
C TRP A 342 -0.09 -14.15 7.47
N ASP A 343 0.47 -13.17 8.18
CA ASP A 343 1.81 -13.29 8.77
C ASP A 343 1.92 -14.54 9.66
N ASN A 344 0.90 -14.79 10.47
CA ASN A 344 0.88 -15.96 11.36
C ASN A 344 0.84 -17.31 10.62
N GLN A 345 0.29 -17.33 9.40
CA GLN A 345 0.26 -18.54 8.57
C GLN A 345 1.59 -18.80 7.87
N PHE A 346 2.20 -17.76 7.32
CA PHE A 346 3.38 -17.88 6.47
C PHE A 346 4.68 -17.64 7.23
N TYR A 347 4.66 -16.84 8.30
CA TYR A 347 5.80 -16.44 9.11
C TYR A 347 5.45 -16.49 10.61
N PRO A 348 5.17 -17.68 11.16
CA PRO A 348 4.69 -17.80 12.56
C PRO A 348 5.64 -17.22 13.59
N GLU A 349 6.94 -17.15 13.29
CA GLU A 349 7.98 -16.58 14.15
C GLU A 349 7.82 -15.08 14.38
N ILE A 350 7.13 -14.35 13.52
CA ILE A 350 6.92 -12.89 13.66
C ILE A 350 6.12 -12.53 14.93
N ARG A 351 5.39 -13.50 15.50
CA ARG A 351 4.67 -13.31 16.77
C ARG A 351 5.62 -13.06 17.93
N GLU A 352 6.77 -13.71 17.93
CA GLU A 352 7.75 -13.67 19.01
C GLU A 352 8.92 -12.73 18.67
N GLN A 353 9.27 -12.64 17.41
CA GLN A 353 10.40 -11.85 16.95
C GLN A 353 10.01 -10.41 16.57
N GLY A 354 8.72 -10.14 16.28
CA GLY A 354 8.29 -8.85 15.73
C GLY A 354 8.69 -8.65 14.27
N GLY A 355 8.23 -7.54 13.70
CA GLY A 355 8.64 -7.10 12.37
C GLY A 355 9.90 -6.22 12.44
N VAL A 356 10.45 -5.91 11.28
CA VAL A 356 11.58 -4.98 11.14
C VAL A 356 11.29 -3.93 10.07
N MET A 357 11.99 -2.79 10.16
CA MET A 357 12.10 -1.84 9.06
C MET A 357 13.55 -1.70 8.68
N VAL A 358 13.87 -1.85 7.40
CA VAL A 358 15.22 -1.67 6.85
C VAL A 358 15.25 -0.53 5.84
N GLN A 359 16.46 -0.04 5.57
CA GLN A 359 16.72 0.91 4.48
C GLN A 359 17.45 0.19 3.35
N ILE A 360 17.04 0.49 2.13
CA ILE A 360 17.73 0.13 0.90
C ILE A 360 18.20 1.42 0.25
N ASP A 361 19.48 1.50 -0.06
CA ASP A 361 20.07 2.62 -0.78
C ASP A 361 19.87 2.39 -2.28
N CYS A 362 19.31 3.38 -2.97
CA CYS A 362 18.96 3.33 -4.39
C CYS A 362 19.78 4.34 -5.18
N ASP A 363 20.17 3.98 -6.40
CA ASP A 363 20.77 4.91 -7.37
C ASP A 363 19.68 5.44 -8.33
N PRO A 364 19.23 6.70 -8.18
CA PRO A 364 18.20 7.27 -9.03
C PRO A 364 18.71 7.64 -10.43
N GLU A 365 20.03 7.67 -10.66
CA GLU A 365 20.62 8.06 -11.94
C GLU A 365 20.86 6.86 -12.86
N ASN A 366 21.48 5.80 -12.31
CA ASN A 366 21.90 4.63 -13.09
C ASN A 366 21.10 3.36 -12.79
N GLY A 367 20.25 3.39 -11.78
CA GLY A 367 19.59 2.20 -11.26
C GLY A 367 20.52 1.37 -10.35
N GLY A 368 19.92 0.52 -9.57
CA GLY A 368 20.59 -0.33 -8.59
C GLY A 368 20.08 -0.11 -7.18
N MET A 369 20.16 -1.18 -6.39
CA MET A 369 19.74 -1.20 -4.99
C MET A 369 20.77 -1.92 -4.14
N THR A 370 21.01 -1.42 -2.93
CA THR A 370 21.89 -2.05 -1.94
C THR A 370 21.25 -1.99 -0.56
N LEU A 371 21.18 -3.13 0.13
CA LEU A 371 20.70 -3.17 1.52
C LEU A 371 21.68 -2.41 2.43
N ASN A 372 21.17 -1.39 3.11
CA ASN A 372 21.95 -0.61 4.06
C ASN A 372 22.18 -1.45 5.32
N LYS A 373 23.46 -1.74 5.64
CA LYS A 373 23.83 -2.60 6.76
C LYS A 373 23.83 -1.88 8.11
N ASP A 374 23.71 -0.55 8.09
CA ASP A 374 23.76 0.30 9.27
C ASP A 374 22.38 0.76 9.74
N PHE A 375 21.30 0.39 8.97
CA PHE A 375 19.94 0.75 9.31
C PHE A 375 19.04 -0.47 9.45
N ILE A 376 18.61 -0.73 10.67
CA ILE A 376 17.49 -1.63 10.96
C ILE A 376 16.76 -1.13 12.22
N VAL A 377 15.43 -1.09 12.16
CA VAL A 377 14.59 -0.90 13.34
C VAL A 377 13.96 -2.26 13.66
N ASP A 378 14.31 -2.81 14.81
CA ASP A 378 13.81 -4.09 15.31
C ASP A 378 12.61 -3.83 16.25
N PHE A 379 11.40 -4.06 15.76
CA PHE A 379 10.16 -3.91 16.54
C PHE A 379 9.90 -5.11 17.48
N GLY A 380 10.72 -6.13 17.44
CA GLY A 380 10.72 -7.19 18.44
C GLY A 380 11.18 -6.73 19.82
N GLN A 381 11.90 -5.61 19.88
CA GLN A 381 12.43 -5.03 21.12
C GLN A 381 11.51 -3.96 21.72
N GLU A 382 10.25 -3.89 21.29
CA GLU A 382 9.30 -2.91 21.83
C GLU A 382 8.98 -3.16 23.32
N PRO A 383 8.83 -2.11 24.14
CA PRO A 383 8.65 -2.25 25.60
C PRO A 383 7.43 -3.06 26.02
N ASN A 384 6.38 -3.04 25.21
CA ASN A 384 5.11 -3.74 25.50
C ASN A 384 5.02 -5.11 24.80
N GLY A 385 6.13 -5.61 24.29
CA GLY A 385 6.24 -6.87 23.56
C GLY A 385 6.44 -6.66 22.06
N PRO A 386 6.73 -7.75 21.33
CA PRO A 386 6.98 -7.70 19.90
C PRO A 386 5.83 -7.04 19.15
N SER A 387 6.17 -6.12 18.26
CA SER A 387 5.22 -5.38 17.41
C SER A 387 5.45 -5.68 15.93
N ARG A 388 4.41 -5.50 15.14
CA ARG A 388 4.47 -5.57 13.68
C ARG A 388 4.49 -4.17 13.11
N CYS A 389 5.29 -3.97 12.06
CA CYS A 389 5.29 -2.73 11.29
C CYS A 389 4.77 -3.01 9.89
N HIS A 390 3.66 -2.38 9.53
CA HIS A 390 3.07 -2.54 8.19
C HIS A 390 3.55 -1.45 7.24
N GLU A 391 3.35 -0.20 7.57
CA GLU A 391 3.63 0.90 6.67
C GLU A 391 4.48 2.00 7.33
N ALA A 392 5.16 2.80 6.52
CA ALA A 392 5.91 3.98 6.93
C ALA A 392 5.57 5.17 6.03
N ARG A 393 5.62 6.39 6.60
CA ARG A 393 5.44 7.64 5.85
C ARG A 393 6.55 8.62 6.19
N TYR A 394 7.01 9.35 5.19
CA TYR A 394 7.95 10.44 5.38
C TYR A 394 7.25 11.68 5.88
N PRO A 395 7.80 12.37 6.92
CA PRO A 395 7.19 13.59 7.45
C PRO A 395 7.06 14.73 6.43
N GLY A 396 7.95 14.79 5.45
CA GLY A 396 7.96 15.82 4.40
C GLY A 396 7.18 15.46 3.14
N GLY A 397 6.62 14.26 3.06
CA GLY A 397 6.03 13.66 1.86
C GLY A 397 6.92 12.57 1.27
N ASP A 398 6.35 11.78 0.39
CA ASP A 398 6.97 10.62 -0.22
C ASP A 398 6.32 10.28 -1.57
N CYS A 399 6.90 9.34 -2.30
CA CYS A 399 6.46 9.00 -3.65
C CYS A 399 5.06 8.37 -3.75
N THR A 400 4.45 7.94 -2.63
CA THR A 400 3.10 7.36 -2.65
C THR A 400 2.00 8.30 -2.17
N SER A 401 2.36 9.34 -1.43
CA SER A 401 1.39 10.31 -0.87
C SER A 401 1.24 11.58 -1.68
N ASP A 402 2.09 11.78 -2.66
CA ASP A 402 2.09 13.00 -3.46
C ASP A 402 1.54 12.72 -4.85
N ILE A 403 0.24 13.00 -5.03
CA ILE A 403 -0.43 12.93 -6.33
C ILE A 403 -0.29 14.31 -6.99
N TRP A 404 0.29 14.34 -8.18
CA TRP A 404 0.41 15.56 -8.98
C TRP A 404 -0.90 15.84 -9.72
N LEU A 405 -1.36 17.07 -9.66
CA LEU A 405 -2.68 17.48 -10.13
C LEU A 405 -2.62 18.52 -11.23
#